data_863e178e1f7e39186761d4907664be87
#
_entry.id   863e178e1f7e39186761d4907664be87
#
_cell.length_a   1.000
_cell.length_b   1.000
_cell.length_c   1.000
_cell.angle_alpha   90.00
_cell.angle_beta   90.00
_cell.angle_gamma   90.00
#
_symmetry.space_group_name_H-M   'P 1'
#
loop_
_entity.id
_entity.type
_entity.pdbx_description
1 polymer ?
#
loop_
_entity_poly.entity_id
_entity_poly.type
_entity_poly.pdbx_seq_one_letter_code
_entity_poly.pdbx_strand_id
1 'polypeptide(L)'
;MFKKNAPSLTQLVSIGGIAFAISLSTTTAPAQQAVGDKTKPTSEEQAASEKTARKKNEGFFQRLDEAFLEQLGTPANDPTATPAPRRIPPAPFDSPPFPSADWQIGGSQIIGDPGELAPWPLMQALYDGPNGDAWKRSKVQIYGWVNFSGNISTSHPSSTSQNGNFPLIYDLRPNRMELNQFVVYFERLPNENQTDHFDWGFRVATLYGLDYRFTTTYGFLSDQLLKHNSYSGFDMPMIYADFYIPNIFQGMNIRIGRIISEPDIEAQLAPNNLMATHSLLYSFDDYCHEGIFTTTKINDQWTIQLGIDGGTDVALWQKDPGRQVTGDVMIQWTAPNQMDSIYAGANSFNNGKFGYNNLQQFVGTWTHKFNDKIYTATEAYYLFMNDAIDHPTKEVPFQGGSFPVRNGYAPEWAVVNYTMFRLSPGAFFTVRNEYMNDKVGSRTGFATQYTEHAVGITWWPDKIITIRPELRFDHSYDVPAYNNGTRNNQLAFVTDVIFHF
;
A
#
# COMPACT_ATOMS: atom_id res chain seq x y z
N MET A 1 -59.73 -10.25 -9.91
CA MET A 1 -59.67 -11.24 -11.03
C MET A 1 -58.43 -10.84 -11.87
N PHE A 2 -57.38 -11.56 -11.80
CA PHE A 2 -56.23 -11.83 -12.62
C PHE A 2 -54.99 -12.11 -11.74
N LYS A 3 -54.82 -13.37 -11.44
CA LYS A 3 -53.54 -13.96 -10.99
C LYS A 3 -52.58 -13.93 -12.18
N LYS A 4 -51.38 -13.41 -12.02
CA LYS A 4 -50.24 -13.76 -12.89
C LYS A 4 -49.13 -14.41 -12.07
N ASN A 5 -48.79 -15.61 -12.50
CA ASN A 5 -47.80 -16.51 -11.93
C ASN A 5 -46.40 -15.92 -12.02
N ALA A 6 -45.61 -16.01 -10.92
CA ALA A 6 -44.18 -15.85 -10.96
C ALA A 6 -43.54 -17.14 -11.44
N PRO A 7 -42.54 -17.12 -12.33
CA PRO A 7 -41.80 -18.32 -12.70
C PRO A 7 -40.84 -18.73 -11.58
N SER A 8 -40.73 -20.04 -11.39
CA SER A 8 -39.91 -20.68 -10.39
C SER A 8 -38.40 -20.51 -10.69
N LEU A 9 -37.61 -20.49 -9.62
CA LEU A 9 -36.16 -20.29 -9.58
C LEU A 9 -35.31 -21.38 -10.29
N THR A 10 -35.92 -22.31 -11.02
CA THR A 10 -35.24 -23.49 -11.59
C THR A 10 -34.92 -23.37 -13.09
N GLN A 11 -35.16 -22.22 -13.71
CA GLN A 11 -34.93 -22.05 -15.17
C GLN A 11 -33.83 -21.05 -15.54
N LEU A 12 -32.96 -20.64 -14.62
CA LEU A 12 -31.88 -19.69 -14.88
C LEU A 12 -30.45 -20.27 -14.74
N VAL A 13 -30.29 -21.59 -14.79
CA VAL A 13 -28.99 -22.28 -14.68
C VAL A 13 -28.69 -23.13 -15.91
N SER A 14 -29.07 -22.70 -17.09
CA SER A 14 -28.71 -23.42 -18.32
C SER A 14 -28.40 -22.55 -19.52
N ILE A 15 -27.56 -21.50 -19.35
CA ILE A 15 -26.87 -20.85 -20.47
C ILE A 15 -25.47 -20.45 -19.98
N GLY A 16 -24.44 -21.18 -20.45
CA GLY A 16 -23.05 -20.80 -20.23
C GLY A 16 -22.04 -21.94 -20.10
N GLY A 17 -22.33 -23.12 -20.59
CA GLY A 17 -21.32 -24.15 -20.69
C GLY A 17 -20.52 -24.03 -22.01
N ILE A 18 -19.43 -23.31 -22.04
CA ILE A 18 -18.41 -23.42 -23.09
C ILE A 18 -17.37 -24.41 -22.59
N ALA A 19 -17.47 -25.64 -23.06
CA ALA A 19 -16.45 -26.66 -22.87
C ALA A 19 -15.31 -26.41 -23.87
N PHE A 20 -14.15 -25.95 -23.36
CA PHE A 20 -12.91 -26.00 -24.13
C PHE A 20 -12.30 -27.40 -23.99
N ALA A 21 -12.42 -28.19 -25.03
CA ALA A 21 -11.67 -29.43 -25.16
C ALA A 21 -10.27 -29.11 -25.70
N ILE A 22 -9.27 -29.17 -24.85
CA ILE A 22 -7.86 -29.09 -25.25
C ILE A 22 -7.44 -30.53 -25.58
N SER A 23 -7.25 -30.83 -26.86
CA SER A 23 -6.61 -32.06 -27.30
C SER A 23 -5.10 -31.95 -27.12
N LEU A 24 -4.56 -32.66 -26.13
CA LEU A 24 -3.12 -32.88 -25.99
C LEU A 24 -2.64 -33.89 -27.02
N SER A 25 -1.97 -33.43 -28.07
CA SER A 25 -1.16 -34.28 -28.94
C SER A 25 0.22 -34.45 -28.32
N THR A 26 0.49 -35.60 -27.74
CA THR A 26 1.80 -36.02 -27.30
C THR A 26 2.65 -36.46 -28.48
N THR A 27 3.59 -35.64 -28.91
CA THR A 27 4.70 -36.08 -29.77
C THR A 27 5.86 -36.51 -28.87
N THR A 28 6.08 -37.80 -28.77
CA THR A 28 7.26 -38.40 -28.15
C THR A 28 8.47 -38.25 -29.08
N ALA A 29 9.43 -37.43 -28.72
CA ALA A 29 10.78 -37.48 -29.29
C ALA A 29 11.62 -38.55 -28.54
N PRO A 30 12.51 -39.30 -29.22
CA PRO A 30 13.30 -40.31 -28.57
C PRO A 30 14.39 -39.67 -27.69
N ALA A 31 14.45 -40.10 -26.43
CA ALA A 31 15.49 -39.73 -25.50
C ALA A 31 16.86 -40.30 -25.92
N GLN A 32 17.79 -39.44 -26.25
CA GLN A 32 19.20 -39.80 -26.23
C GLN A 32 19.67 -39.90 -24.76
N GLN A 33 20.05 -41.11 -24.37
CA GLN A 33 20.73 -41.35 -23.11
C GLN A 33 22.11 -40.68 -23.12
N ALA A 34 22.23 -39.54 -22.45
CA ALA A 34 23.52 -39.04 -22.00
C ALA A 34 23.90 -39.83 -20.75
N VAL A 35 24.95 -40.61 -20.85
CA VAL A 35 25.63 -41.22 -19.70
C VAL A 35 26.31 -40.09 -18.94
N GLY A 36 25.64 -39.56 -17.95
CA GLY A 36 26.20 -38.57 -17.01
C GLY A 36 27.06 -39.23 -15.99
N ASP A 37 28.33 -38.88 -15.98
CA ASP A 37 29.31 -39.18 -14.95
C ASP A 37 28.77 -38.66 -13.60
N LYS A 38 28.49 -39.57 -12.65
CA LYS A 38 28.07 -39.22 -11.29
C LYS A 38 29.29 -38.73 -10.52
N THR A 39 29.62 -37.47 -10.67
CA THR A 39 30.55 -36.80 -9.75
C THR A 39 29.96 -36.88 -8.33
N LYS A 40 30.74 -37.36 -7.38
CA LYS A 40 30.38 -37.37 -5.95
C LYS A 40 30.06 -35.91 -5.57
N PRO A 41 28.93 -35.67 -4.85
CA PRO A 41 28.61 -34.34 -4.39
C PRO A 41 29.79 -33.78 -3.56
N THR A 42 30.03 -32.48 -3.73
CA THR A 42 31.08 -31.79 -2.95
C THR A 42 30.72 -31.81 -1.47
N SER A 43 31.69 -31.59 -0.60
CA SER A 43 31.45 -31.53 0.86
C SER A 43 30.41 -30.45 1.23
N GLU A 44 30.35 -29.37 0.47
CA GLU A 44 29.36 -28.29 0.64
C GLU A 44 27.95 -28.72 0.21
N GLU A 45 27.79 -29.45 -0.88
CA GLU A 45 26.51 -30.01 -1.33
C GLU A 45 25.97 -31.07 -0.35
N GLN A 46 26.85 -31.85 0.23
CA GLN A 46 26.49 -32.82 1.28
C GLN A 46 26.01 -32.11 2.54
N ALA A 47 26.74 -31.09 3.02
CA ALA A 47 26.36 -30.30 4.19
C ALA A 47 25.01 -29.55 3.98
N ALA A 48 24.78 -28.99 2.80
CA ALA A 48 23.53 -28.35 2.46
C ALA A 48 22.35 -29.35 2.42
N SER A 49 22.57 -30.55 1.87
CA SER A 49 21.56 -31.60 1.84
C SER A 49 21.21 -32.11 3.25
N GLU A 50 22.21 -32.30 4.11
CA GLU A 50 22.01 -32.70 5.50
C GLU A 50 21.28 -31.62 6.30
N LYS A 51 21.62 -30.34 6.13
CA LYS A 51 20.94 -29.21 6.74
C LYS A 51 19.45 -29.16 6.33
N THR A 52 19.15 -29.34 5.04
CA THR A 52 17.78 -29.38 4.52
C THR A 52 16.98 -30.56 5.08
N ALA A 53 17.60 -31.75 5.15
CA ALA A 53 16.96 -32.94 5.72
C ALA A 53 16.68 -32.79 7.22
N ARG A 54 17.60 -32.14 7.96
CA ARG A 54 17.41 -31.82 9.38
C ARG A 54 16.23 -30.88 9.57
N LYS A 55 16.18 -29.76 8.87
CA LYS A 55 15.11 -28.77 8.95
C LYS A 55 13.73 -29.36 8.67
N LYS A 56 13.61 -30.29 7.73
CA LYS A 56 12.33 -30.98 7.43
C LYS A 56 11.77 -31.77 8.61
N ASN A 57 12.63 -32.25 9.50
CA ASN A 57 12.24 -33.04 10.69
C ASN A 57 12.00 -32.19 11.95
N GLU A 58 12.38 -30.93 11.93
CA GLU A 58 12.20 -30.01 13.06
C GLU A 58 10.76 -29.51 13.16
N GLY A 59 10.36 -29.08 14.38
CA GLY A 59 9.06 -28.45 14.60
C GLY A 59 8.97 -27.08 13.92
N PHE A 60 7.75 -26.64 13.60
CA PHE A 60 7.53 -25.36 12.95
C PHE A 60 8.17 -24.17 13.68
N PHE A 61 7.98 -24.07 15.00
CA PHE A 61 8.53 -22.97 15.80
C PHE A 61 10.05 -22.96 15.86
N GLN A 62 10.67 -24.14 15.82
CA GLN A 62 12.13 -24.24 15.77
C GLN A 62 12.66 -23.73 14.43
N ARG A 63 12.04 -24.11 13.32
CA ARG A 63 12.39 -23.59 11.99
C ARG A 63 12.16 -22.08 11.89
N LEU A 64 11.09 -21.57 12.52
CA LEU A 64 10.79 -20.13 12.54
C LEU A 64 11.87 -19.36 13.31
N ASP A 65 12.29 -19.87 14.47
CA ASP A 65 13.37 -19.27 15.26
C ASP A 65 14.69 -19.28 14.48
N GLU A 66 15.03 -20.41 13.84
CA GLU A 66 16.20 -20.49 12.97
C GLU A 66 16.13 -19.52 11.79
N ALA A 67 14.97 -19.35 11.17
CA ALA A 67 14.79 -18.41 10.07
C ALA A 67 14.97 -16.95 10.52
N PHE A 68 14.47 -16.58 11.69
CA PHE A 68 14.76 -15.27 12.28
C PHE A 68 16.24 -15.06 12.55
N LEU A 69 16.91 -16.03 13.17
CA LEU A 69 18.33 -15.95 13.46
C LEU A 69 19.20 -15.90 12.19
N GLU A 70 18.79 -16.59 11.12
CA GLU A 70 19.48 -16.54 9.83
C GLU A 70 19.34 -15.18 9.14
N GLN A 71 18.21 -14.49 9.31
CA GLN A 71 17.96 -13.21 8.67
C GLN A 71 18.38 -12.01 9.53
N LEU A 72 18.47 -12.17 10.84
CA LEU A 72 18.98 -11.16 11.75
C LEU A 72 20.46 -10.88 11.45
N GLY A 73 20.82 -9.62 11.25
CA GLY A 73 22.17 -9.21 10.87
C GLY A 73 22.51 -9.43 9.38
N THR A 74 21.59 -9.99 8.58
CA THR A 74 21.75 -10.04 7.13
C THR A 74 21.45 -8.66 6.55
N PRO A 75 22.35 -8.06 5.73
CA PRO A 75 22.09 -6.78 5.11
C PRO A 75 20.76 -6.77 4.33
N ALA A 76 20.00 -5.71 4.46
CA ALA A 76 18.73 -5.53 3.74
C ALA A 76 18.93 -5.62 2.23
N ASN A 77 20.11 -5.19 1.76
CA ASN A 77 20.53 -5.18 0.37
C ASN A 77 21.80 -5.99 0.20
N ASP A 78 21.74 -7.02 -0.62
CA ASP A 78 22.93 -7.69 -1.11
C ASP A 78 23.42 -6.98 -2.38
N PRO A 79 24.52 -6.19 -2.30
CA PRO A 79 25.04 -5.49 -3.47
C PRO A 79 25.57 -6.45 -4.54
N THR A 80 25.71 -7.74 -4.21
CA THR A 80 26.18 -8.78 -5.15
C THR A 80 25.03 -9.54 -5.80
N ALA A 81 23.80 -9.37 -5.32
CA ALA A 81 22.64 -10.00 -5.90
C ALA A 81 22.42 -9.48 -7.34
N THR A 82 22.48 -10.37 -8.31
CA THR A 82 22.15 -10.05 -9.69
C THR A 82 20.62 -9.92 -9.77
N PRO A 83 20.09 -8.74 -10.12
CA PRO A 83 18.65 -8.59 -10.30
C PRO A 83 18.14 -9.62 -11.30
N ALA A 84 17.02 -10.25 -11.00
CA ALA A 84 16.35 -11.11 -11.97
C ALA A 84 16.05 -10.30 -13.24
N PRO A 85 16.28 -10.84 -14.45
CA PRO A 85 15.90 -10.17 -15.68
C PRO A 85 14.39 -9.97 -15.66
N ARG A 86 13.96 -8.72 -15.67
CA ARG A 86 12.55 -8.33 -15.71
C ARG A 86 12.32 -7.24 -16.74
N ARG A 87 11.09 -7.15 -17.21
CA ARG A 87 10.67 -5.91 -17.87
C ARG A 87 10.94 -4.79 -16.87
N ILE A 88 11.67 -3.76 -17.28
CA ILE A 88 11.89 -2.62 -16.42
C ILE A 88 10.51 -2.01 -16.15
N PRO A 89 9.96 -2.13 -14.94
CA PRO A 89 8.70 -1.49 -14.66
C PRO A 89 8.93 0.01 -14.69
N PRO A 90 7.95 0.80 -15.13
CA PRO A 90 7.92 2.20 -14.81
C PRO A 90 7.92 2.36 -13.30
N ALA A 91 8.20 3.56 -12.79
CA ALA A 91 8.01 3.83 -11.37
C ALA A 91 6.61 3.40 -10.94
N PRO A 92 6.47 2.86 -9.75
CA PRO A 92 5.26 2.16 -9.33
C PRO A 92 4.03 3.06 -9.33
N PHE A 93 2.92 2.53 -9.79
CA PHE A 93 1.62 3.15 -9.60
C PHE A 93 1.10 2.98 -8.17
N ASP A 94 1.60 2.05 -7.44
CA ASP A 94 1.05 1.69 -6.16
C ASP A 94 2.11 1.49 -5.08
N SER A 95 3.30 1.89 -5.33
CA SER A 95 4.38 1.92 -4.35
C SER A 95 4.99 3.28 -4.39
N PRO A 96 5.48 3.79 -3.28
CA PRO A 96 6.20 5.04 -3.28
C PRO A 96 7.26 5.03 -4.38
N PRO A 97 7.39 6.07 -5.19
CA PRO A 97 8.39 6.16 -6.25
C PRO A 97 9.79 6.40 -5.70
N PHE A 98 10.09 5.90 -4.52
CA PHE A 98 11.40 5.97 -3.93
C PHE A 98 12.37 5.07 -4.68
N PRO A 99 13.62 5.50 -4.85
CA PRO A 99 14.60 4.83 -5.69
C PRO A 99 15.19 3.57 -5.09
N SER A 100 14.74 3.12 -3.94
CA SER A 100 15.21 1.89 -3.34
C SER A 100 14.51 0.71 -4.00
N ALA A 101 15.25 -0.09 -4.77
CA ALA A 101 14.80 -1.40 -5.23
C ALA A 101 14.48 -2.36 -4.08
N ASP A 102 14.56 -1.91 -2.86
CA ASP A 102 14.60 -2.66 -1.63
C ASP A 102 13.26 -2.70 -0.91
N TRP A 103 12.29 -1.97 -1.39
CA TRP A 103 10.93 -2.01 -0.92
C TRP A 103 10.26 -3.30 -1.42
N GLN A 104 10.59 -4.39 -0.76
CA GLN A 104 10.10 -5.71 -1.11
C GLN A 104 8.70 -5.99 -0.58
N ILE A 105 8.16 -5.09 0.24
CA ILE A 105 6.86 -5.28 0.86
C ILE A 105 5.98 -4.10 0.52
N GLY A 106 4.92 -4.43 0.01
CA GLY A 106 3.81 -3.92 0.10
C GLY A 106 3.10 -2.95 -0.60
N GLY A 107 3.26 -2.02 -1.22
CA GLY A 107 2.29 -1.27 -2.05
C GLY A 107 1.56 -2.17 -3.03
N SER A 108 0.60 -1.66 -3.69
CA SER A 108 -0.06 -2.38 -4.77
C SER A 108 0.94 -2.66 -5.89
N GLN A 109 0.61 -3.57 -6.76
CA GLN A 109 1.57 -4.10 -7.71
C GLN A 109 1.57 -3.38 -9.03
N ILE A 110 2.75 -3.19 -9.51
CA ILE A 110 3.01 -2.67 -10.84
C ILE A 110 3.29 -3.78 -11.82
N ILE A 111 3.05 -3.54 -13.09
CA ILE A 111 3.46 -4.45 -14.14
C ILE A 111 4.98 -4.58 -14.14
N GLY A 112 5.44 -5.80 -14.01
CA GLY A 112 6.84 -6.16 -13.91
C GLY A 112 7.20 -6.86 -12.60
N ASP A 113 6.21 -7.16 -11.75
CA ASP A 113 6.39 -7.97 -10.57
C ASP A 113 6.85 -9.40 -10.96
N PRO A 114 7.91 -9.93 -10.34
CA PRO A 114 8.37 -11.29 -10.62
C PRO A 114 7.44 -12.39 -10.10
N GLY A 115 6.44 -12.05 -9.29
CA GLY A 115 5.55 -13.02 -8.65
C GLY A 115 6.19 -13.81 -7.52
N GLU A 116 7.46 -13.60 -7.24
CA GLU A 116 8.21 -14.27 -6.18
C GLU A 116 9.01 -13.25 -5.39
N LEU A 117 8.78 -13.23 -4.09
CA LEU A 117 9.56 -12.44 -3.15
C LEU A 117 10.61 -13.30 -2.47
N ALA A 118 11.71 -12.69 -2.04
CA ALA A 118 12.64 -13.35 -1.14
C ALA A 118 11.89 -13.72 0.16
N PRO A 119 11.96 -14.96 0.63
CA PRO A 119 11.13 -15.39 1.74
C PRO A 119 11.48 -14.65 3.04
N TRP A 120 10.46 -14.15 3.69
CA TRP A 120 10.53 -13.65 5.06
C TRP A 120 10.62 -14.83 6.05
N PRO A 121 10.98 -14.61 7.33
CA PRO A 121 11.19 -15.71 8.27
C PRO A 121 10.05 -16.71 8.33
N LEU A 122 8.80 -16.25 8.33
CA LEU A 122 7.62 -17.11 8.34
C LEU A 122 7.56 -18.02 7.10
N MET A 123 7.73 -17.44 5.90
CA MET A 123 7.73 -18.21 4.65
C MET A 123 8.93 -19.13 4.55
N GLN A 124 10.09 -18.70 5.01
CA GLN A 124 11.27 -19.57 5.06
C GLN A 124 11.03 -20.79 5.94
N ALA A 125 10.43 -20.61 7.12
CA ALA A 125 10.06 -21.72 8.00
C ALA A 125 9.05 -22.69 7.39
N LEU A 126 8.14 -22.19 6.54
CA LEU A 126 7.19 -23.00 5.78
C LEU A 126 7.89 -23.76 4.65
N TYR A 127 8.76 -23.11 3.90
CA TYR A 127 9.52 -23.71 2.80
C TYR A 127 10.53 -24.77 3.27
N ASP A 128 11.08 -24.60 4.45
CA ASP A 128 12.02 -25.57 5.06
C ASP A 128 11.29 -26.75 5.71
N GLY A 129 9.96 -26.70 5.80
CA GLY A 129 9.16 -27.75 6.42
C GLY A 129 8.84 -28.94 5.51
N PRO A 130 8.15 -29.96 6.04
CA PRO A 130 7.84 -31.19 5.31
C PRO A 130 6.97 -30.94 4.07
N ASN A 131 6.16 -29.87 4.08
CA ASN A 131 5.31 -29.47 2.94
C ASN A 131 5.91 -28.32 2.12
N GLY A 132 7.20 -28.01 2.27
CA GLY A 132 7.84 -26.87 1.64
C GLY A 132 7.72 -26.83 0.14
N ASP A 133 7.85 -28.00 -0.53
CA ASP A 133 7.68 -28.10 -1.97
C ASP A 133 6.24 -27.81 -2.45
N ALA A 134 5.23 -28.10 -1.62
CA ALA A 134 3.83 -27.75 -1.92
C ALA A 134 3.62 -26.24 -1.79
N TRP A 135 4.17 -25.60 -0.76
CA TRP A 135 4.14 -24.14 -0.60
C TRP A 135 4.79 -23.44 -1.79
N LYS A 136 5.99 -23.84 -2.20
CA LYS A 136 6.69 -23.27 -3.35
C LYS A 136 5.88 -23.42 -4.65
N ARG A 137 5.29 -24.62 -4.89
CA ARG A 137 4.46 -24.84 -6.09
C ARG A 137 3.17 -24.02 -6.09
N SER A 138 2.59 -23.74 -4.92
CA SER A 138 1.38 -22.92 -4.83
C SER A 138 1.61 -21.47 -5.16
N LYS A 139 2.86 -20.98 -5.02
CA LYS A 139 3.25 -19.55 -5.07
C LYS A 139 2.53 -18.70 -4.03
N VAL A 140 1.84 -19.30 -3.06
CA VAL A 140 1.16 -18.59 -1.99
C VAL A 140 2.19 -18.19 -0.95
N GLN A 141 2.13 -16.95 -0.51
CA GLN A 141 3.00 -16.35 0.49
C GLN A 141 2.19 -15.82 1.67
N ILE A 142 2.75 -15.99 2.87
CA ILE A 142 2.23 -15.44 4.12
C ILE A 142 3.38 -14.73 4.79
N TYR A 143 3.24 -13.44 5.02
CA TYR A 143 4.26 -12.62 5.67
C TYR A 143 3.63 -11.36 6.23
N GLY A 144 4.40 -10.58 6.98
CA GLY A 144 3.89 -9.35 7.52
C GLY A 144 4.91 -8.59 8.36
N TRP A 145 4.41 -7.67 9.16
CA TRP A 145 5.21 -6.87 10.05
C TRP A 145 4.44 -6.41 11.27
N VAL A 146 5.20 -5.99 12.26
CA VAL A 146 4.69 -5.23 13.41
C VAL A 146 5.38 -3.87 13.40
N ASN A 147 4.61 -2.80 13.49
CA ASN A 147 5.09 -1.43 13.57
C ASN A 147 4.66 -0.80 14.89
N PHE A 148 5.64 -0.36 15.67
CA PHE A 148 5.45 0.42 16.89
C PHE A 148 6.03 1.80 16.70
N SER A 149 5.30 2.83 17.08
CA SER A 149 5.84 4.18 17.15
C SER A 149 5.87 4.73 18.57
N GLY A 150 6.65 5.79 18.74
CA GLY A 150 6.64 6.61 19.94
C GLY A 150 6.94 8.05 19.58
N ASN A 151 6.27 9.00 20.24
CA ASN A 151 6.48 10.41 19.99
C ASN A 151 6.68 11.21 21.27
N ILE A 152 7.43 12.31 21.12
CA ILE A 152 7.54 13.40 22.09
C ILE A 152 7.11 14.67 21.36
N SER A 153 6.02 15.26 21.81
CA SER A 153 5.39 16.42 21.16
C SER A 153 5.23 17.59 22.13
N THR A 154 5.23 18.79 21.57
CA THR A 154 4.87 20.01 22.31
C THR A 154 3.37 20.14 22.54
N SER A 155 2.56 19.32 21.87
CA SER A 155 1.12 19.20 22.13
C SER A 155 0.85 18.30 23.32
N HIS A 156 -0.35 18.45 23.91
CA HIS A 156 -0.79 17.68 25.07
C HIS A 156 -2.22 17.19 24.92
N PRO A 157 -2.57 16.06 25.53
CA PRO A 157 -3.98 15.67 25.64
C PRO A 157 -4.76 16.69 26.47
N SER A 158 -6.04 16.87 26.18
CA SER A 158 -6.96 17.69 26.96
C SER A 158 -7.92 16.81 27.76
N SER A 159 -8.74 17.42 28.60
CA SER A 159 -9.80 16.70 29.33
C SER A 159 -10.89 16.13 28.40
N THR A 160 -11.03 16.68 27.21
CA THR A 160 -12.05 16.31 26.23
C THR A 160 -11.52 15.54 25.04
N SER A 161 -10.21 15.57 24.77
CA SER A 161 -9.60 14.88 23.63
C SER A 161 -8.19 14.41 23.95
N GLN A 162 -7.89 13.18 23.55
CA GLN A 162 -6.54 12.62 23.65
C GLN A 162 -5.70 12.94 22.39
N ASN A 163 -6.29 13.48 21.34
CA ASN A 163 -5.72 13.67 20.02
C ASN A 163 -5.01 15.03 19.88
N GLY A 164 -4.13 15.36 20.83
CA GLY A 164 -3.47 16.67 20.88
C GLY A 164 -2.57 16.98 19.69
N ASN A 165 -2.09 15.98 18.97
CA ASN A 165 -1.24 16.17 17.79
C ASN A 165 -2.05 16.46 16.51
N PHE A 166 -3.36 16.27 16.52
CA PHE A 166 -4.18 16.57 15.34
C PHE A 166 -3.93 18.01 14.83
N PRO A 167 -3.81 18.27 13.53
CA PRO A 167 -4.10 17.42 12.37
C PRO A 167 -3.00 16.42 11.94
N LEU A 168 -1.92 16.23 12.68
CA LEU A 168 -1.06 15.07 12.50
C LEU A 168 -1.85 13.81 12.89
N ILE A 169 -2.35 13.06 11.89
CA ILE A 169 -3.29 11.95 12.14
C ILE A 169 -2.61 10.63 12.44
N TYR A 170 -1.45 10.37 11.90
CA TYR A 170 -0.56 9.31 12.36
C TYR A 170 0.19 9.84 13.59
N ASP A 171 0.26 9.09 14.67
CA ASP A 171 0.72 9.60 15.98
C ASP A 171 -0.18 10.69 16.60
N LEU A 172 -1.49 10.55 16.47
CA LEU A 172 -2.51 11.49 16.98
C LEU A 172 -2.34 11.88 18.45
N ARG A 173 -1.92 10.92 19.28
CA ARG A 173 -1.82 11.11 20.72
C ARG A 173 -0.40 11.51 21.11
N PRO A 174 -0.22 12.71 21.69
CA PRO A 174 1.10 13.18 22.06
C PRO A 174 1.70 12.40 23.23
N ASN A 175 3.03 12.26 23.21
CA ASN A 175 3.85 11.74 24.31
C ASN A 175 3.50 10.29 24.70
N ARG A 176 3.34 9.43 23.71
CA ARG A 176 2.97 8.00 23.88
C ARG A 176 3.75 7.08 22.97
N MET A 177 3.74 5.81 23.37
CA MET A 177 4.11 4.69 22.50
C MET A 177 2.83 3.95 22.09
N GLU A 178 2.75 3.56 20.83
CA GLU A 178 1.54 2.95 20.26
C GLU A 178 1.89 1.79 19.31
N LEU A 179 1.00 0.82 19.21
CA LEU A 179 1.01 -0.19 18.15
C LEU A 179 0.25 0.40 16.96
N ASN A 180 0.97 0.81 15.92
CA ASN A 180 0.36 1.38 14.73
C ASN A 180 -0.18 0.29 13.81
N GLN A 181 0.66 -0.70 13.49
CA GLN A 181 0.30 -1.74 12.55
C GLN A 181 0.81 -3.11 13.01
N PHE A 182 -0.07 -4.09 12.98
CA PHE A 182 0.23 -5.51 12.85
C PHE A 182 -0.45 -5.98 11.57
N VAL A 183 0.33 -6.21 10.55
CA VAL A 183 -0.16 -6.56 9.21
C VAL A 183 0.24 -7.97 8.85
N VAL A 184 -0.70 -8.70 8.26
CA VAL A 184 -0.45 -10.02 7.66
C VAL A 184 -0.97 -10.01 6.24
N TYR A 185 -0.11 -10.36 5.30
CA TYR A 185 -0.46 -10.65 3.91
C TYR A 185 -0.65 -12.15 3.72
N PHE A 186 -1.70 -12.47 3.01
CA PHE A 186 -1.94 -13.76 2.40
C PHE A 186 -2.17 -13.55 0.91
N GLU A 187 -1.22 -13.94 0.08
CA GLU A 187 -1.22 -13.59 -1.32
C GLU A 187 -0.58 -14.62 -2.23
N ARG A 188 -0.93 -14.54 -3.49
CA ARG A 188 -0.24 -15.09 -4.63
C ARG A 188 -0.11 -14.00 -5.66
N LEU A 189 1.12 -13.66 -6.03
CA LEU A 189 1.38 -12.62 -7.02
C LEU A 189 1.43 -13.22 -8.42
N PRO A 190 0.84 -12.58 -9.45
CA PRO A 190 1.05 -12.98 -10.82
C PRO A 190 2.50 -12.68 -11.22
N ASN A 191 3.09 -13.51 -12.06
CA ASN A 191 4.39 -13.20 -12.65
C ASN A 191 4.22 -12.27 -13.85
N GLU A 192 4.43 -10.99 -13.62
CA GLU A 192 4.29 -9.93 -14.63
C GLU A 192 5.56 -9.68 -15.44
N ASN A 193 6.65 -10.42 -15.16
CA ASN A 193 7.90 -10.35 -15.95
C ASN A 193 7.87 -11.26 -17.18
N GLN A 194 7.08 -12.32 -17.15
CA GLN A 194 6.91 -13.21 -18.29
C GLN A 194 6.05 -12.57 -19.39
N THR A 195 6.17 -13.05 -20.60
CA THR A 195 5.52 -12.47 -21.79
C THR A 195 4.73 -13.48 -22.62
N ASP A 196 4.58 -14.70 -22.15
CA ASP A 196 4.13 -15.83 -22.93
C ASP A 196 2.80 -16.44 -22.48
N HIS A 197 2.37 -16.23 -21.24
CA HIS A 197 1.13 -16.80 -20.74
C HIS A 197 0.35 -15.88 -19.81
N PHE A 198 -0.95 -16.13 -19.72
CA PHE A 198 -1.82 -15.53 -18.71
C PHE A 198 -1.42 -16.03 -17.32
N ASP A 199 -1.35 -15.12 -16.35
CA ASP A 199 -1.20 -15.48 -14.94
C ASP A 199 -2.23 -14.72 -14.08
N TRP A 200 -2.43 -15.18 -12.86
CA TRP A 200 -3.40 -14.59 -11.95
C TRP A 200 -2.83 -14.52 -10.54
N GLY A 201 -3.42 -13.68 -9.73
CA GLY A 201 -3.04 -13.52 -8.35
C GLY A 201 -4.21 -13.10 -7.48
N PHE A 202 -3.92 -12.96 -6.20
CA PHE A 202 -4.82 -12.36 -5.22
C PHE A 202 -4.03 -11.83 -4.05
N ARG A 203 -4.60 -10.86 -3.34
CA ARG A 203 -4.10 -10.39 -2.05
C ARG A 203 -5.23 -10.24 -1.07
N VAL A 204 -4.98 -10.71 0.17
CA VAL A 204 -5.75 -10.37 1.35
C VAL A 204 -4.78 -9.81 2.36
N ALA A 205 -4.92 -8.53 2.67
CA ALA A 205 -4.14 -7.86 3.70
C ALA A 205 -5.02 -7.62 4.92
N THR A 206 -4.54 -8.01 6.08
CA THR A 206 -5.20 -7.73 7.36
C THR A 206 -4.36 -6.74 8.14
N LEU A 207 -4.98 -5.79 8.81
CA LEU A 207 -4.33 -4.80 9.63
C LEU A 207 -5.00 -4.75 10.99
N TYR A 208 -4.20 -4.85 12.05
CA TYR A 208 -4.63 -4.58 13.42
C TYR A 208 -3.72 -3.52 14.04
N GLY A 209 -4.28 -2.51 14.65
CA GLY A 209 -3.52 -1.44 15.30
C GLY A 209 -4.26 -0.11 15.27
N LEU A 210 -3.52 0.96 15.51
CA LEU A 210 -4.09 2.31 15.49
C LEU A 210 -4.49 2.74 14.08
N ASP A 211 -3.66 2.38 13.08
CA ASP A 211 -3.79 2.85 11.70
C ASP A 211 -4.97 2.24 10.93
N TYR A 212 -5.66 1.20 11.49
CA TYR A 212 -6.87 0.68 10.88
C TYR A 212 -7.93 1.76 10.63
N ARG A 213 -7.89 2.85 11.40
CA ARG A 213 -8.84 3.96 11.36
C ARG A 213 -8.77 4.75 10.04
N PHE A 214 -7.63 4.68 9.36
CA PHE A 214 -7.38 5.39 8.11
C PHE A 214 -7.70 4.54 6.87
N THR A 215 -8.00 3.27 7.06
CA THR A 215 -8.41 2.36 5.99
C THR A 215 -9.88 1.98 6.05
N THR A 216 -10.64 2.48 7.04
CA THR A 216 -12.03 2.12 7.22
C THR A 216 -12.90 2.64 6.08
N THR A 217 -13.79 1.78 5.61
CA THR A 217 -14.69 2.06 4.50
C THR A 217 -16.13 2.00 4.98
N TYR A 218 -16.92 3.02 4.69
CA TYR A 218 -18.33 3.10 5.09
C TYR A 218 -19.14 1.92 4.54
N GLY A 219 -19.80 1.19 5.46
CA GLY A 219 -20.54 -0.02 5.13
C GLY A 219 -19.69 -1.29 5.09
N PHE A 220 -18.37 -1.23 5.28
CA PHE A 220 -17.52 -2.39 5.45
C PHE A 220 -17.41 -2.79 6.94
N LEU A 221 -16.90 -3.97 7.22
CA LEU A 221 -16.90 -4.53 8.56
C LEU A 221 -16.13 -3.67 9.58
N SER A 222 -15.03 -3.03 9.18
CA SER A 222 -14.21 -2.16 10.03
C SER A 222 -14.94 -0.89 10.48
N ASP A 223 -15.82 -0.33 9.67
CA ASP A 223 -16.66 0.81 10.06
C ASP A 223 -17.53 0.48 11.29
N GLN A 224 -18.00 -0.75 11.39
CA GLN A 224 -18.77 -1.20 12.57
C GLN A 224 -17.88 -1.31 13.82
N LEU A 225 -16.63 -1.69 13.67
CA LEU A 225 -15.70 -1.84 14.78
C LEU A 225 -15.28 -0.51 15.40
N LEU A 226 -15.17 0.56 14.63
CA LEU A 226 -14.89 1.92 15.12
C LEU A 226 -15.85 2.39 16.19
N LYS A 227 -17.11 1.98 16.15
CA LYS A 227 -18.13 2.34 17.15
C LYS A 227 -17.85 1.76 18.53
N HIS A 228 -17.08 0.69 18.61
CA HIS A 228 -16.80 -0.04 19.84
C HIS A 228 -15.34 0.07 20.29
N ASN A 229 -14.43 0.33 19.36
CA ASN A 229 -13.01 0.41 19.64
C ASN A 229 -12.38 1.57 18.87
N SER A 230 -12.37 2.75 19.47
CA SER A 230 -12.00 3.99 18.80
C SER A 230 -10.51 4.15 18.54
N TYR A 231 -9.62 3.40 19.17
CA TYR A 231 -8.17 3.60 19.02
C TYR A 231 -7.47 2.48 18.27
N SER A 232 -7.67 1.25 18.68
CA SER A 232 -7.08 0.11 18.01
C SER A 232 -8.16 -0.85 17.57
N GLY A 233 -8.03 -1.40 16.39
CA GLY A 233 -9.02 -2.31 15.84
C GLY A 233 -8.46 -3.05 14.64
N PHE A 234 -9.34 -3.70 13.92
CA PHE A 234 -9.02 -4.57 12.80
C PHE A 234 -9.67 -4.05 11.53
N ASP A 235 -8.91 -4.07 10.43
CA ASP A 235 -9.42 -3.87 9.09
C ASP A 235 -8.79 -4.84 8.09
N MET A 236 -9.37 -4.89 6.90
CA MET A 236 -8.83 -5.58 5.73
C MET A 236 -8.71 -4.58 4.59
N PRO A 237 -7.63 -3.80 4.58
CA PRO A 237 -7.47 -2.68 3.64
C PRO A 237 -7.37 -3.11 2.18
N MET A 238 -6.89 -4.32 1.91
CA MET A 238 -6.78 -4.86 0.56
C MET A 238 -7.39 -6.26 0.49
N ILE A 239 -8.32 -6.44 -0.44
CA ILE A 239 -8.92 -7.73 -0.80
C ILE A 239 -9.20 -7.68 -2.29
N TYR A 240 -8.32 -8.26 -3.11
CA TYR A 240 -8.49 -8.23 -4.55
C TYR A 240 -7.94 -9.46 -5.25
N ALA A 241 -8.38 -9.66 -6.49
CA ALA A 241 -7.80 -10.59 -7.44
C ALA A 241 -7.14 -9.82 -8.59
N ASP A 242 -5.99 -10.31 -9.05
CA ASP A 242 -5.23 -9.81 -10.19
C ASP A 242 -5.25 -10.79 -11.34
N PHE A 243 -5.37 -10.27 -12.56
CA PHE A 243 -5.34 -11.03 -13.81
C PHE A 243 -4.36 -10.39 -14.78
N TYR A 244 -3.22 -11.03 -14.98
CA TYR A 244 -2.16 -10.52 -15.85
C TYR A 244 -2.27 -11.09 -17.26
N ILE A 245 -2.31 -10.20 -18.25
CA ILE A 245 -2.43 -10.52 -19.67
C ILE A 245 -1.20 -9.94 -20.41
N PRO A 246 -0.19 -10.77 -20.73
CA PRO A 246 1.08 -10.28 -21.28
C PRO A 246 0.97 -9.74 -22.70
N ASN A 247 -0.06 -10.13 -23.48
CA ASN A 247 -0.17 -9.84 -24.91
C ASN A 247 -0.91 -8.52 -25.22
N ILE A 248 -1.38 -7.79 -24.21
CA ILE A 248 -1.96 -6.47 -24.40
C ILE A 248 -0.84 -5.45 -24.22
N PHE A 249 -0.40 -4.82 -25.32
CA PHE A 249 0.80 -3.96 -25.37
C PHE A 249 2.03 -4.66 -24.77
N GLN A 250 2.65 -4.09 -23.75
CA GLN A 250 3.76 -4.70 -23.02
C GLN A 250 3.31 -5.36 -21.70
N GLY A 251 2.02 -5.60 -21.54
CA GLY A 251 1.39 -6.26 -20.41
C GLY A 251 0.27 -5.40 -19.82
N MET A 252 -0.78 -6.07 -19.38
CA MET A 252 -1.92 -5.47 -18.70
C MET A 252 -2.27 -6.30 -17.48
N ASN A 253 -2.45 -5.63 -16.35
CA ASN A 253 -3.04 -6.20 -15.14
C ASN A 253 -4.47 -5.68 -15.00
N ILE A 254 -5.41 -6.58 -14.67
CA ILE A 254 -6.77 -6.23 -14.28
C ILE A 254 -6.93 -6.62 -12.81
N ARG A 255 -7.16 -5.64 -11.96
CA ARG A 255 -7.41 -5.82 -10.52
C ARG A 255 -8.88 -5.65 -10.23
N ILE A 256 -9.45 -6.58 -9.46
CA ILE A 256 -10.87 -6.55 -9.08
C ILE A 256 -10.96 -6.73 -7.57
N GLY A 257 -11.49 -5.73 -6.89
CA GLY A 257 -11.70 -5.79 -5.45
C GLY A 257 -11.46 -4.46 -4.75
N ARG A 258 -11.07 -4.55 -3.49
CA ARG A 258 -10.74 -3.43 -2.63
C ARG A 258 -9.24 -3.18 -2.64
N ILE A 259 -8.86 -1.95 -2.92
CA ILE A 259 -7.48 -1.46 -2.91
C ILE A 259 -7.36 -0.29 -1.93
N ILE A 260 -6.14 0.00 -1.51
CA ILE A 260 -5.80 1.28 -0.93
C ILE A 260 -5.48 2.21 -2.09
N SER A 261 -5.69 3.50 -1.86
CA SER A 261 -5.48 4.61 -2.77
C SER A 261 -4.43 4.40 -3.86
N GLU A 262 -4.61 5.14 -4.88
CA GLU A 262 -3.78 5.24 -6.07
C GLU A 262 -2.43 5.92 -5.78
N PRO A 263 -1.63 6.20 -6.76
CA PRO A 263 -0.20 6.43 -6.64
C PRO A 263 0.18 7.75 -5.95
N ASP A 264 0.59 7.65 -4.72
CA ASP A 264 1.20 8.72 -3.93
C ASP A 264 2.70 8.48 -3.74
N ILE A 265 3.42 9.50 -3.27
CA ILE A 265 4.80 9.32 -2.78
C ILE A 265 4.81 8.46 -1.53
N GLU A 266 3.79 8.59 -0.71
CA GLU A 266 3.61 7.84 0.53
C GLU A 266 2.67 6.66 0.34
N ALA A 267 2.67 5.75 1.30
CA ALA A 267 1.77 4.61 1.33
C ALA A 267 1.21 4.41 2.74
N GLN A 268 -0.01 3.89 2.82
CA GLN A 268 -0.67 3.54 4.07
C GLN A 268 0.14 2.57 4.94
N LEU A 269 0.91 1.71 4.30
CA LEU A 269 1.61 0.63 4.97
C LEU A 269 3.02 1.07 5.34
N ALA A 270 3.35 0.99 6.61
CA ALA A 270 4.56 1.55 7.20
C ALA A 270 5.87 1.19 6.49
N PRO A 271 6.10 -0.06 6.02
CA PRO A 271 7.35 -0.39 5.33
C PRO A 271 7.60 0.37 4.03
N ASN A 272 6.54 0.92 3.43
CA ASN A 272 6.64 1.60 2.14
C ASN A 272 6.96 3.10 2.25
N ASN A 273 7.27 3.59 3.44
CA ASN A 273 7.57 4.98 3.69
C ASN A 273 9.00 5.18 4.19
N LEU A 274 9.63 6.29 3.79
CA LEU A 274 10.95 6.70 4.28
C LEU A 274 10.89 7.53 5.57
N MET A 275 9.70 7.93 6.00
CA MET A 275 9.50 8.72 7.22
C MET A 275 8.57 7.97 8.16
N ALA A 276 8.67 8.24 9.46
CA ALA A 276 7.82 7.63 10.48
C ALA A 276 6.40 8.20 10.44
N THR A 277 6.28 9.51 10.15
CA THR A 277 4.99 10.18 9.98
C THR A 277 4.67 10.44 8.51
N HIS A 278 3.41 10.72 8.24
CA HIS A 278 2.94 11.10 6.91
C HIS A 278 2.79 12.62 6.77
N SER A 279 2.86 13.12 5.54
CA SER A 279 2.49 14.49 5.20
C SER A 279 1.00 14.75 5.51
N LEU A 280 0.62 16.01 5.63
CA LEU A 280 -0.80 16.36 5.68
C LEU A 280 -1.47 16.07 4.34
N LEU A 281 -0.76 16.27 3.23
CA LEU A 281 -1.21 15.93 1.88
C LEU A 281 -1.73 14.50 1.86
N TYR A 282 -0.90 13.52 2.19
CA TYR A 282 -1.27 12.12 2.24
C TYR A 282 -2.36 11.84 3.28
N SER A 283 -2.31 12.52 4.40
CA SER A 283 -3.22 12.28 5.52
C SER A 283 -4.67 12.67 5.25
N PHE A 284 -4.91 13.50 4.24
CA PHE A 284 -6.23 14.06 3.93
C PHE A 284 -6.68 13.84 2.47
N ASP A 285 -5.94 13.09 1.70
CA ASP A 285 -6.35 12.66 0.36
C ASP A 285 -7.44 11.55 0.38
N ASP A 286 -7.63 10.82 -0.70
CA ASP A 286 -8.53 9.66 -0.73
C ASP A 286 -7.79 8.36 -0.39
N TYR A 287 -8.50 7.34 0.11
CA TYR A 287 -7.87 6.13 0.60
C TYR A 287 -8.35 4.86 -0.09
N CYS A 288 -9.49 4.32 0.31
CA CYS A 288 -9.92 3.00 -0.14
C CYS A 288 -10.91 3.07 -1.27
N HIS A 289 -10.65 2.30 -2.32
CA HIS A 289 -11.56 2.11 -3.45
C HIS A 289 -11.97 0.64 -3.59
N GLU A 290 -13.21 0.41 -4.01
CA GLU A 290 -13.72 -0.92 -4.34
C GLU A 290 -14.24 -0.91 -5.78
N GLY A 291 -13.56 -1.64 -6.67
CA GLY A 291 -13.88 -1.55 -8.08
C GLY A 291 -13.11 -2.50 -8.97
N ILE A 292 -12.96 -2.06 -10.22
CA ILE A 292 -12.18 -2.72 -11.26
C ILE A 292 -11.17 -1.72 -11.80
N PHE A 293 -9.90 -2.07 -11.74
CA PHE A 293 -8.78 -1.23 -12.13
C PHE A 293 -7.94 -1.96 -13.17
N THR A 294 -7.45 -1.24 -14.16
CA THR A 294 -6.56 -1.80 -15.16
C THR A 294 -5.28 -0.98 -15.21
N THR A 295 -4.13 -1.64 -15.14
CA THR A 295 -2.83 -1.02 -15.36
C THR A 295 -2.23 -1.60 -16.62
N THR A 296 -1.97 -0.78 -17.61
CA THR A 296 -1.47 -1.20 -18.93
C THR A 296 -0.17 -0.52 -19.25
N LYS A 297 0.90 -1.31 -19.39
CA LYS A 297 2.18 -0.83 -19.89
C LYS A 297 2.12 -0.75 -21.41
N ILE A 298 2.02 0.47 -21.95
CA ILE A 298 1.89 0.70 -23.39
C ILE A 298 3.23 0.46 -24.08
N ASN A 299 4.32 0.96 -23.49
CA ASN A 299 5.69 0.78 -23.93
C ASN A 299 6.66 1.05 -22.77
N ASP A 300 7.96 1.15 -23.02
CA ASP A 300 8.97 1.35 -21.98
C ASP A 300 8.85 2.69 -21.23
N GLN A 301 8.13 3.65 -21.80
CA GLN A 301 7.99 4.99 -21.25
C GLN A 301 6.60 5.28 -20.70
N TRP A 302 5.56 4.67 -21.23
CA TRP A 302 4.19 5.02 -20.93
C TRP A 302 3.42 3.87 -20.29
N THR A 303 2.78 4.16 -19.17
CA THR A 303 1.79 3.29 -18.51
C THR A 303 0.50 4.07 -18.29
N ILE A 304 -0.63 3.42 -18.46
CA ILE A 304 -1.96 4.01 -18.24
C ILE A 304 -2.71 3.13 -17.25
N GLN A 305 -3.33 3.77 -16.27
CA GLN A 305 -4.26 3.14 -15.36
C GLN A 305 -5.66 3.70 -15.58
N LEU A 306 -6.66 2.81 -15.61
CA LEU A 306 -8.06 3.16 -15.72
C LEU A 306 -8.84 2.37 -14.67
N GLY A 307 -9.69 3.05 -13.93
CA GLY A 307 -10.52 2.44 -12.90
C GLY A 307 -12.00 2.86 -12.98
N ILE A 308 -12.82 2.02 -12.40
CA ILE A 308 -14.22 2.31 -12.10
C ILE A 308 -14.59 1.66 -10.76
N ASP A 309 -15.10 2.45 -9.83
CA ASP A 309 -15.35 2.04 -8.46
C ASP A 309 -16.61 2.69 -7.86
N GLY A 310 -16.82 2.47 -6.57
CA GLY A 310 -17.95 3.00 -5.82
C GLY A 310 -17.70 4.35 -5.14
N GLY A 311 -16.51 4.93 -5.32
CA GLY A 311 -16.05 6.15 -4.65
C GLY A 311 -15.21 5.88 -3.43
N THR A 312 -14.51 6.92 -2.98
CA THR A 312 -13.58 6.90 -1.85
C THR A 312 -14.27 6.45 -0.57
N ASP A 313 -13.69 5.47 0.11
CA ASP A 313 -14.09 4.98 1.44
C ASP A 313 -15.55 4.53 1.56
N VAL A 314 -16.13 4.00 0.49
CA VAL A 314 -17.51 3.49 0.45
C VAL A 314 -17.57 2.09 -0.14
N ALA A 315 -18.15 1.15 0.59
CA ALA A 315 -18.37 -0.21 0.10
C ALA A 315 -19.39 -0.24 -1.05
N LEU A 316 -19.15 -1.08 -2.05
CA LEU A 316 -20.00 -1.19 -3.26
C LEU A 316 -21.48 -1.47 -2.97
N TRP A 317 -21.79 -2.11 -1.85
CA TRP A 317 -23.19 -2.40 -1.44
C TRP A 317 -23.84 -1.29 -0.63
N GLN A 318 -23.09 -0.27 -0.23
CA GLN A 318 -23.62 0.84 0.56
C GLN A 318 -24.42 1.79 -0.33
N LYS A 319 -25.65 2.12 0.08
CA LYS A 319 -26.58 2.91 -0.74
C LYS A 319 -26.68 4.38 -0.35
N ASP A 320 -26.74 4.70 0.94
CA ASP A 320 -27.00 6.06 1.40
C ASP A 320 -26.33 6.32 2.78
N PRO A 321 -25.49 7.35 2.89
CA PRO A 321 -24.97 8.25 1.84
C PRO A 321 -24.01 7.50 0.92
N GLY A 322 -24.50 7.02 -0.18
CA GLY A 322 -24.08 5.82 -0.83
C GLY A 322 -22.91 5.93 -1.81
N ARG A 323 -22.62 4.75 -2.38
CA ARG A 323 -21.69 4.64 -3.50
C ARG A 323 -22.08 5.56 -4.65
N GLN A 324 -21.09 6.12 -5.28
CA GLN A 324 -21.14 6.81 -6.55
C GLN A 324 -20.33 6.04 -7.58
N VAL A 325 -20.77 5.98 -8.80
CA VAL A 325 -19.88 5.56 -9.88
C VAL A 325 -18.79 6.61 -10.00
N THR A 326 -17.58 6.18 -9.70
CA THR A 326 -16.37 7.00 -9.69
C THR A 326 -15.39 6.43 -10.69
N GLY A 327 -14.66 7.27 -11.36
CA GLY A 327 -13.66 6.89 -12.34
C GLY A 327 -12.26 7.29 -11.91
N ASP A 328 -11.26 6.52 -12.37
CA ASP A 328 -9.86 6.79 -12.22
C ASP A 328 -9.21 6.79 -13.59
N VAL A 329 -8.39 7.80 -13.85
CA VAL A 329 -7.57 7.90 -15.06
C VAL A 329 -6.22 8.46 -14.69
N MET A 330 -5.20 7.60 -14.66
CA MET A 330 -3.83 7.99 -14.36
C MET A 330 -2.91 7.65 -15.53
N ILE A 331 -1.99 8.51 -15.83
CA ILE A 331 -0.99 8.34 -16.87
C ILE A 331 0.39 8.53 -16.26
N GLN A 332 1.27 7.58 -16.51
CA GLN A 332 2.67 7.68 -16.13
C GLN A 332 3.57 7.78 -17.35
N TRP A 333 4.56 8.65 -17.27
CA TRP A 333 5.69 8.72 -18.18
C TRP A 333 6.99 8.54 -17.43
N THR A 334 7.89 7.71 -17.98
CA THR A 334 9.24 7.52 -17.48
C THR A 334 10.25 7.88 -18.56
N ALA A 335 11.25 8.69 -18.23
CA ALA A 335 12.29 9.09 -19.14
C ALA A 335 13.09 7.88 -19.64
N PRO A 336 13.61 7.89 -20.88
CA PRO A 336 14.40 6.78 -21.42
C PRO A 336 15.65 6.45 -20.59
N ASN A 337 16.22 7.44 -19.92
CA ASN A 337 17.37 7.27 -19.01
C ASN A 337 16.95 6.87 -17.59
N GLN A 338 15.64 6.72 -17.33
CA GLN A 338 15.05 6.35 -16.03
C GLN A 338 15.41 7.31 -14.88
N MET A 339 15.80 8.53 -15.18
CA MET A 339 16.10 9.53 -14.14
C MET A 339 14.88 10.35 -13.75
N ASP A 340 13.86 10.41 -14.58
CA ASP A 340 12.61 11.11 -14.32
C ASP A 340 11.43 10.17 -14.48
N SER A 341 10.47 10.29 -13.59
CA SER A 341 9.14 9.71 -13.75
C SER A 341 8.09 10.74 -13.34
N ILE A 342 7.07 10.88 -14.15
CA ILE A 342 5.91 11.74 -13.89
C ILE A 342 4.68 10.87 -14.04
N TYR A 343 3.79 10.92 -13.08
CA TYR A 343 2.43 10.46 -13.32
C TYR A 343 1.43 11.49 -12.83
N ALA A 344 0.32 11.56 -13.52
CA ALA A 344 -0.73 12.53 -13.23
C ALA A 344 -2.06 12.04 -13.76
N GLY A 345 -3.13 12.50 -13.13
CA GLY A 345 -4.48 12.22 -13.57
C GLY A 345 -5.52 12.59 -12.55
N ALA A 346 -6.66 11.93 -12.64
CA ALA A 346 -7.73 11.98 -11.66
C ALA A 346 -7.84 10.57 -11.06
N ASN A 347 -7.54 10.42 -9.78
CA ASN A 347 -7.70 9.17 -9.04
C ASN A 347 -9.06 9.06 -8.34
N SER A 348 -9.87 10.10 -8.43
CA SER A 348 -11.28 10.07 -8.03
C SER A 348 -12.04 11.15 -8.79
N PHE A 349 -12.97 10.78 -9.66
CA PHE A 349 -13.91 11.73 -10.25
C PHE A 349 -15.29 11.12 -10.46
N ASN A 350 -16.33 11.85 -10.11
CA ASN A 350 -17.70 11.41 -10.19
C ASN A 350 -18.66 12.58 -10.47
N ASN A 351 -19.95 12.36 -10.31
CA ASN A 351 -20.97 13.40 -10.61
C ASN A 351 -21.14 14.48 -9.52
N GLY A 352 -20.41 14.39 -8.41
CA GLY A 352 -20.37 15.40 -7.35
C GLY A 352 -21.66 15.58 -6.57
N LYS A 353 -22.54 14.56 -6.44
CA LYS A 353 -23.88 14.75 -5.86
C LYS A 353 -24.01 14.36 -4.38
N PHE A 354 -23.08 13.61 -3.82
CA PHE A 354 -23.17 13.17 -2.43
C PHE A 354 -21.99 13.66 -1.60
N GLY A 355 -22.29 14.22 -0.43
CA GLY A 355 -21.28 14.82 0.41
C GLY A 355 -20.27 13.85 1.03
N TYR A 356 -20.59 12.56 1.16
CA TYR A 356 -19.68 11.61 1.79
C TYR A 356 -18.59 11.09 0.85
N ASN A 357 -18.95 10.74 -0.37
CA ASN A 357 -18.04 10.13 -1.33
C ASN A 357 -18.02 10.83 -2.70
N ASN A 358 -18.37 12.08 -2.74
CA ASN A 358 -18.28 12.88 -3.97
C ASN A 358 -16.92 13.56 -4.15
N LEU A 359 -15.90 13.05 -3.48
CA LEU A 359 -14.55 13.52 -3.62
C LEU A 359 -14.13 13.52 -5.07
N GLN A 360 -13.50 14.63 -5.48
CA GLN A 360 -12.87 14.77 -6.79
C GLN A 360 -11.42 15.08 -6.51
N GLN A 361 -10.51 14.27 -7.04
CA GLN A 361 -9.09 14.46 -6.82
C GLN A 361 -8.31 14.40 -8.13
N PHE A 362 -7.48 15.39 -8.33
CA PHE A 362 -6.51 15.49 -9.42
C PHE A 362 -5.13 15.55 -8.79
N VAL A 363 -4.29 14.58 -9.11
CA VAL A 363 -2.97 14.42 -8.51
C VAL A 363 -1.89 14.36 -9.57
N GLY A 364 -0.70 14.81 -9.22
CA GLY A 364 0.48 14.66 -10.04
C GLY A 364 1.72 14.49 -9.17
N THR A 365 2.56 13.52 -9.55
CA THR A 365 3.81 13.21 -8.88
C THR A 365 4.96 13.27 -9.88
N TRP A 366 6.05 13.91 -9.50
CA TRP A 366 7.31 13.93 -10.22
C TRP A 366 8.42 13.40 -9.34
N THR A 367 9.17 12.43 -9.85
CA THR A 367 10.38 11.92 -9.22
C THR A 367 11.58 12.17 -10.10
N HIS A 368 12.68 12.57 -9.50
CA HIS A 368 13.94 12.79 -10.20
C HIS A 368 15.13 12.21 -9.45
N LYS A 369 15.96 11.48 -10.18
CA LYS A 369 17.22 10.93 -9.69
C LYS A 369 18.36 11.80 -10.19
N PHE A 370 18.93 12.64 -9.31
CA PHE A 370 20.12 13.45 -9.66
C PHE A 370 21.36 12.58 -9.87
N ASN A 371 21.53 11.58 -9.02
CA ASN A 371 22.59 10.58 -9.08
C ASN A 371 22.25 9.41 -8.14
N ASP A 372 23.16 8.45 -7.94
CA ASP A 372 22.92 7.28 -7.11
C ASP A 372 22.81 7.57 -5.59
N LYS A 373 22.97 8.81 -5.18
CA LYS A 373 22.90 9.22 -3.76
C LYS A 373 21.83 10.26 -3.48
N ILE A 374 21.36 11.01 -4.49
CA ILE A 374 20.44 12.14 -4.28
C ILE A 374 19.24 11.97 -5.19
N TYR A 375 18.07 12.01 -4.60
CA TYR A 375 16.79 11.85 -5.24
C TYR A 375 15.82 12.89 -4.76
N THR A 376 14.82 13.23 -5.54
CA THR A 376 13.69 14.05 -5.11
C THR A 376 12.38 13.46 -5.62
N ALA A 377 11.34 13.65 -4.84
CA ALA A 377 9.97 13.35 -5.25
C ALA A 377 9.08 14.51 -4.83
N THR A 378 8.21 14.94 -5.72
CA THR A 378 7.27 16.03 -5.47
C THR A 378 5.89 15.57 -5.88
N GLU A 379 4.94 15.74 -5.00
CA GLU A 379 3.53 15.47 -5.25
C GLU A 379 2.71 16.71 -5.01
N ALA A 380 1.69 16.90 -5.83
CA ALA A 380 0.71 17.94 -5.64
C ALA A 380 -0.68 17.41 -6.03
N TYR A 381 -1.68 17.79 -5.26
CA TYR A 381 -3.06 17.56 -5.64
C TYR A 381 -3.93 18.81 -5.57
N TYR A 382 -5.02 18.73 -6.30
CA TYR A 382 -6.19 19.57 -6.14
C TYR A 382 -7.40 18.67 -5.90
N LEU A 383 -8.03 18.87 -4.75
CA LEU A 383 -9.11 18.05 -4.27
C LEU A 383 -10.31 18.95 -3.97
N PHE A 384 -11.53 18.48 -4.23
CA PHE A 384 -12.72 19.18 -3.81
C PHE A 384 -13.91 18.26 -3.60
N MET A 385 -14.84 18.73 -2.78
CA MET A 385 -16.16 18.14 -2.61
C MET A 385 -17.22 19.22 -2.78
N ASN A 386 -18.37 18.84 -3.34
CA ASN A 386 -19.58 19.63 -3.22
C ASN A 386 -20.41 19.08 -2.06
N ASP A 387 -21.03 19.98 -1.29
CA ASP A 387 -21.83 19.58 -0.13
C ASP A 387 -21.06 18.70 0.86
N ALA A 388 -19.82 19.09 1.14
CA ALA A 388 -18.94 18.41 2.06
C ALA A 388 -19.50 18.41 3.49
N ILE A 389 -19.00 17.49 4.31
CA ILE A 389 -19.31 17.43 5.73
C ILE A 389 -18.97 18.77 6.40
N ASP A 390 -19.92 19.35 7.11
CA ASP A 390 -19.71 20.59 7.82
C ASP A 390 -19.07 20.31 9.18
N HIS A 391 -17.90 20.91 9.41
CA HIS A 391 -17.10 20.74 10.61
C HIS A 391 -16.76 19.28 10.91
N PRO A 392 -15.86 18.64 10.16
CA PRO A 392 -15.27 17.41 10.60
C PRO A 392 -14.73 17.65 12.04
N THR A 393 -15.18 16.83 12.95
CA THR A 393 -14.83 16.98 14.36
C THR A 393 -13.32 16.90 14.50
N LYS A 394 -12.76 17.54 15.54
CA LYS A 394 -11.34 17.44 15.94
C LYS A 394 -10.90 15.99 16.23
N GLU A 395 -11.80 15.08 16.17
CA GLU A 395 -11.64 13.64 16.24
C GLU A 395 -11.80 13.12 14.82
N VAL A 396 -10.91 12.26 14.41
CA VAL A 396 -10.80 11.64 13.09
C VAL A 396 -12.07 11.72 12.24
N PRO A 397 -12.01 12.29 11.05
CA PRO A 397 -13.20 12.62 10.24
C PRO A 397 -14.02 11.39 9.76
N PHE A 398 -13.55 10.18 9.95
CA PHE A 398 -14.12 8.94 9.41
C PHE A 398 -14.83 8.05 10.44
N GLN A 399 -15.35 8.60 11.51
CA GLN A 399 -16.13 7.81 12.46
C GLN A 399 -17.57 7.71 11.97
N GLY A 400 -17.88 6.70 11.17
CA GLY A 400 -19.22 6.37 10.67
C GLY A 400 -20.38 6.95 11.47
N GLY A 401 -20.84 8.13 11.11
CA GLY A 401 -21.91 8.87 11.75
C GLY A 401 -22.69 9.69 10.74
N SER A 402 -23.87 10.14 11.12
CA SER A 402 -24.61 11.14 10.37
C SER A 402 -24.00 12.51 10.65
N PHE A 403 -23.27 13.04 9.69
CA PHE A 403 -22.66 14.38 9.79
C PHE A 403 -23.54 15.40 9.05
N PRO A 404 -23.70 16.61 9.58
CA PRO A 404 -24.35 17.67 8.82
C PRO A 404 -23.54 17.98 7.57
N VAL A 405 -24.23 18.12 6.45
CA VAL A 405 -23.62 18.45 5.15
C VAL A 405 -23.64 19.95 4.97
N ARG A 406 -22.49 20.52 4.64
CA ARG A 406 -22.37 21.92 4.25
C ARG A 406 -22.68 22.05 2.77
N ASN A 407 -23.73 22.81 2.44
CA ASN A 407 -24.02 23.14 1.04
C ASN A 407 -22.91 24.03 0.48
N GLY A 408 -22.33 23.63 -0.64
CA GLY A 408 -21.35 24.41 -1.37
C GLY A 408 -20.07 23.68 -1.68
N TYR A 409 -19.15 24.45 -2.24
CA TYR A 409 -17.87 23.97 -2.74
C TYR A 409 -16.78 24.02 -1.66
N ALA A 410 -16.11 22.91 -1.43
CA ALA A 410 -15.06 22.75 -0.43
C ALA A 410 -13.75 22.30 -1.11
N PRO A 411 -12.91 23.26 -1.56
CA PRO A 411 -11.64 22.94 -2.20
C PRO A 411 -10.51 22.82 -1.18
N GLU A 412 -9.58 21.96 -1.52
CA GLU A 412 -8.29 21.80 -0.85
C GLU A 412 -7.20 21.60 -1.89
N TRP A 413 -6.00 22.03 -1.61
CA TRP A 413 -4.83 21.74 -2.42
C TRP A 413 -3.58 21.66 -1.56
N ALA A 414 -2.67 20.81 -1.96
CA ALA A 414 -1.42 20.62 -1.26
C ALA A 414 -0.27 20.33 -2.22
N VAL A 415 0.94 20.55 -1.74
CA VAL A 415 2.16 20.13 -2.38
C VAL A 415 3.15 19.67 -1.33
N VAL A 416 3.74 18.51 -1.54
CA VAL A 416 4.82 17.98 -0.70
C VAL A 416 6.05 17.67 -1.56
N ASN A 417 7.23 17.93 -1.01
CA ASN A 417 8.51 17.55 -1.61
C ASN A 417 9.33 16.75 -0.63
N TYR A 418 9.89 15.68 -1.14
CA TYR A 418 10.89 14.85 -0.51
C TYR A 418 12.23 15.02 -1.20
N THR A 419 13.28 15.31 -0.44
CA THR A 419 14.66 15.21 -0.90
C THR A 419 15.38 14.16 -0.08
N MET A 420 15.91 13.15 -0.75
CA MET A 420 16.45 11.95 -0.15
C MET A 420 17.93 11.81 -0.45
N PHE A 421 18.71 11.54 0.59
CA PHE A 421 20.15 11.35 0.52
C PHE A 421 20.50 9.94 0.97
N ARG A 422 20.97 9.11 0.07
CA ARG A 422 21.45 7.78 0.39
C ARG A 422 22.78 7.87 1.13
N LEU A 423 22.77 7.59 2.42
CA LEU A 423 23.96 7.62 3.27
C LEU A 423 24.79 6.34 3.13
N SER A 424 24.11 5.21 3.03
CA SER A 424 24.69 3.87 2.84
C SER A 424 23.66 2.96 2.16
N PRO A 425 24.02 1.73 1.78
CA PRO A 425 23.02 0.77 1.29
C PRO A 425 21.87 0.52 2.25
N GLY A 426 22.10 0.63 3.56
CA GLY A 426 21.08 0.42 4.59
C GLY A 426 20.57 1.71 5.26
N ALA A 427 20.81 2.91 4.70
CA ALA A 427 20.34 4.12 5.34
C ALA A 427 20.09 5.27 4.36
N PHE A 428 18.98 6.00 4.58
CA PHE A 428 18.66 7.26 3.91
C PHE A 428 18.46 8.37 4.94
N PHE A 429 18.90 9.58 4.61
CA PHE A 429 18.48 10.81 5.24
C PHE A 429 17.46 11.49 4.34
N THR A 430 16.32 11.88 4.89
CA THR A 430 15.21 12.47 4.14
C THR A 430 14.83 13.82 4.72
N VAL A 431 14.58 14.77 3.84
CA VAL A 431 13.99 16.08 4.16
C VAL A 431 12.64 16.14 3.47
N ARG A 432 11.58 16.43 4.23
CA ARG A 432 10.22 16.65 3.73
C ARG A 432 9.81 18.09 3.99
N ASN A 433 9.20 18.71 2.99
CA ASN A 433 8.62 20.03 3.08
C ASN A 433 7.25 20.01 2.42
N GLU A 434 6.28 20.62 3.09
CA GLU A 434 4.91 20.61 2.64
C GLU A 434 4.24 21.97 2.79
N TYR A 435 3.30 22.24 1.90
CA TYR A 435 2.30 23.29 2.02
C TYR A 435 0.92 22.72 1.66
N MET A 436 -0.07 23.01 2.50
CA MET A 436 -1.46 22.60 2.31
C MET A 436 -2.40 23.75 2.62
N ASN A 437 -3.53 23.83 1.90
CA ASN A 437 -4.58 24.81 2.14
C ASN A 437 -5.95 24.11 2.14
N ASP A 438 -6.47 23.87 3.33
CA ASP A 438 -7.87 23.44 3.51
C ASP A 438 -8.75 24.69 3.63
N LYS A 439 -9.24 25.13 2.49
CA LYS A 439 -9.91 26.45 2.33
C LYS A 439 -11.07 26.68 3.26
N VAL A 440 -11.80 25.65 3.59
CA VAL A 440 -13.04 25.72 4.40
C VAL A 440 -13.01 24.79 5.62
N GLY A 441 -11.90 24.11 5.86
CA GLY A 441 -11.75 23.16 6.96
C GLY A 441 -12.57 21.87 6.77
N SER A 442 -12.80 21.47 5.54
CA SER A 442 -13.63 20.28 5.26
C SER A 442 -12.91 18.96 5.57
N ARG A 443 -11.61 18.96 5.50
CA ARG A 443 -10.76 17.77 5.76
C ARG A 443 -10.13 17.81 7.15
N THR A 444 -9.45 18.91 7.48
CA THR A 444 -8.74 19.07 8.75
C THR A 444 -9.62 19.57 9.90
N GLY A 445 -10.81 20.06 9.65
CA GLY A 445 -11.65 20.73 10.65
C GLY A 445 -11.25 22.18 10.94
N PHE A 446 -10.21 22.71 10.29
CA PHE A 446 -9.72 24.08 10.46
C PHE A 446 -9.50 24.73 9.10
N ALA A 447 -10.25 25.78 8.83
CA ALA A 447 -10.09 26.58 7.61
C ALA A 447 -8.80 27.39 7.68
N THR A 448 -7.68 26.83 7.26
CA THR A 448 -6.36 27.44 7.37
C THR A 448 -5.37 26.86 6.35
N GLN A 449 -4.27 27.55 6.22
CA GLN A 449 -3.10 27.10 5.50
C GLN A 449 -2.12 26.44 6.48
N TYR A 450 -1.36 25.46 5.99
CA TYR A 450 -0.39 24.72 6.77
C TYR A 450 0.96 24.68 6.06
N THR A 451 2.03 24.66 6.85
CA THR A 451 3.33 24.19 6.41
C THR A 451 3.84 23.11 7.34
N GLU A 452 4.55 22.16 6.78
CA GLU A 452 5.27 21.14 7.51
C GLU A 452 6.70 21.06 7.01
N HIS A 453 7.62 20.87 7.96
CA HIS A 453 9.04 20.63 7.71
C HIS A 453 9.52 19.48 8.57
N ALA A 454 9.99 18.42 7.95
CA ALA A 454 10.53 17.28 8.67
C ALA A 454 11.89 16.86 8.14
N VAL A 455 12.67 16.28 9.03
CA VAL A 455 13.92 15.59 8.70
C VAL A 455 13.94 14.26 9.42
N GLY A 456 14.38 13.21 8.74
CA GLY A 456 14.41 11.87 9.31
C GLY A 456 15.50 11.00 8.71
N ILE A 457 15.72 9.88 9.37
CA ILE A 457 16.61 8.83 8.89
C ILE A 457 15.79 7.55 8.80
N THR A 458 15.85 6.87 7.66
CA THR A 458 15.41 5.48 7.55
C THR A 458 16.64 4.61 7.60
N TRP A 459 16.69 3.71 8.57
CA TRP A 459 17.82 2.81 8.78
C TRP A 459 17.34 1.36 8.82
N TRP A 460 17.94 0.55 7.97
CA TRP A 460 17.79 -0.91 7.95
C TRP A 460 19.05 -1.55 8.51
N PRO A 461 19.13 -1.82 9.83
CA PRO A 461 20.28 -2.51 10.42
C PRO A 461 20.45 -3.92 9.86
N ASP A 462 19.36 -4.56 9.48
CA ASP A 462 19.29 -5.83 8.79
C ASP A 462 17.98 -5.95 7.96
N LYS A 463 17.78 -7.11 7.35
CA LYS A 463 16.65 -7.36 6.46
C LYS A 463 15.27 -7.26 7.15
N ILE A 464 15.19 -7.60 8.43
CA ILE A 464 13.91 -7.74 9.15
C ILE A 464 13.58 -6.57 10.06
N ILE A 465 14.47 -5.58 10.19
CA ILE A 465 14.27 -4.42 11.06
C ILE A 465 14.40 -3.13 10.27
N THR A 466 13.45 -2.22 10.47
CA THR A 466 13.51 -0.83 10.02
C THR A 466 13.33 0.10 11.20
N ILE A 467 14.15 1.15 11.31
CA ILE A 467 14.09 2.16 12.37
C ILE A 467 14.06 3.54 11.72
N ARG A 468 13.09 4.40 12.11
CA ARG A 468 12.89 5.72 11.49
C ARG A 468 12.72 6.83 12.53
N PRO A 469 13.81 7.40 13.08
CA PRO A 469 13.73 8.64 13.84
C PRO A 469 13.45 9.84 12.92
N GLU A 470 12.53 10.70 13.35
CA GLU A 470 12.06 11.86 12.61
C GLU A 470 11.86 13.05 13.56
N LEU A 471 12.26 14.24 13.13
CA LEU A 471 11.93 15.51 13.77
C LEU A 471 11.04 16.31 12.82
N ARG A 472 9.85 16.69 13.28
CA ARG A 472 8.82 17.36 12.50
C ARG A 472 8.38 18.66 13.17
N PHE A 473 8.25 19.72 12.38
CA PHE A 473 7.68 20.99 12.75
C PHE A 473 6.50 21.32 11.85
N ASP A 474 5.35 21.64 12.46
CA ASP A 474 4.12 22.01 11.78
C ASP A 474 3.69 23.42 12.19
N HIS A 475 3.09 24.17 11.24
CA HIS A 475 2.53 25.50 11.48
C HIS A 475 1.20 25.68 10.75
N SER A 476 0.22 26.29 11.43
CA SER A 476 -1.05 26.76 10.88
C SER A 476 -1.11 28.31 10.91
N TYR A 477 -1.52 28.92 9.80
CA TYR A 477 -1.40 30.37 9.61
C TYR A 477 -2.60 31.18 10.10
N ASP A 478 -3.82 30.76 9.71
CA ASP A 478 -5.01 31.61 9.89
C ASP A 478 -5.68 31.37 11.25
N VAL A 479 -5.69 30.12 11.71
CA VAL A 479 -6.28 29.72 13.00
C VAL A 479 -5.39 28.70 13.71
N PRO A 480 -5.41 28.68 15.06
CA PRO A 480 -4.72 27.62 15.81
C PRO A 480 -5.34 26.24 15.50
N ALA A 481 -4.56 25.33 14.91
CA ALA A 481 -5.03 23.99 14.57
C ALA A 481 -4.45 22.92 15.49
N TYR A 482 -3.28 23.13 16.07
CA TYR A 482 -2.59 22.16 16.91
C TYR A 482 -2.95 22.27 18.39
N ASN A 483 -2.56 21.25 19.19
CA ASN A 483 -2.82 21.18 20.62
C ASN A 483 -4.30 21.37 20.96
N ASN A 484 -5.17 20.63 20.29
CA ASN A 484 -6.62 20.72 20.41
C ASN A 484 -7.19 22.09 19.99
N GLY A 485 -6.63 22.70 18.96
CA GLY A 485 -7.07 24.00 18.42
C GLY A 485 -6.66 25.21 19.31
N THR A 486 -5.56 25.12 20.03
CA THR A 486 -5.08 26.21 20.89
C THR A 486 -3.72 26.77 20.50
N ARG A 487 -3.00 26.14 19.58
CA ARG A 487 -1.68 26.56 19.11
C ARG A 487 -1.57 26.56 17.60
N ASN A 488 -0.78 27.48 17.07
CA ASN A 488 -0.45 27.52 15.65
C ASN A 488 0.75 26.62 15.30
N ASN A 489 1.52 26.16 16.28
CA ASN A 489 2.74 25.40 16.04
C ASN A 489 2.74 24.10 16.81
N GLN A 490 3.37 23.10 16.23
CA GLN A 490 3.72 21.84 16.87
C GLN A 490 5.14 21.45 16.49
N LEU A 491 5.92 20.98 17.47
CA LEU A 491 7.17 20.29 17.25
C LEU A 491 7.02 18.87 17.81
N ALA A 492 7.33 17.89 17.01
CA ALA A 492 7.28 16.49 17.41
C ALA A 492 8.59 15.78 17.00
N PHE A 493 9.14 15.01 17.92
CA PHE A 493 10.10 13.96 17.61
C PHE A 493 9.35 12.64 17.61
N VAL A 494 9.39 11.94 16.50
CA VAL A 494 8.71 10.64 16.31
C VAL A 494 9.76 9.60 15.96
N THR A 495 9.60 8.41 16.44
CA THR A 495 10.39 7.27 15.97
C THR A 495 9.51 6.05 15.90
N ASP A 496 9.70 5.25 14.87
CA ASP A 496 9.07 3.94 14.80
C ASP A 496 10.08 2.83 14.55
N VAL A 497 9.65 1.62 14.84
CA VAL A 497 10.38 0.38 14.58
C VAL A 497 9.42 -0.57 13.88
N ILE A 498 9.85 -1.07 12.73
CA ILE A 498 9.14 -2.09 11.97
C ILE A 498 9.94 -3.38 12.07
N PHE A 499 9.24 -4.44 12.45
CA PHE A 499 9.80 -5.78 12.55
C PHE A 499 9.05 -6.71 11.60
N HIS A 500 9.76 -7.27 10.63
CA HIS A 500 9.21 -8.16 9.59
C HIS A 500 9.28 -9.63 9.98
N PHE A 501 8.28 -10.43 9.56
CA PHE A 501 8.21 -11.86 9.84
C PHE A 501 7.71 -12.72 8.67
#